data_4055353383ebdf213a6f33c150ced6cd
#
_entry.id   4055353383ebdf213a6f33c150ced6cd
#
_cell.length_a   1.000
_cell.length_b   1.000
_cell.length_c   1.000
_cell.angle_alpha   90.00
_cell.angle_beta   90.00
_cell.angle_gamma   90.00
#
_symmetry.space_group_name_H-M   'P 1'
#
loop_
_entity.id
_entity.type
_entity.pdbx_description
1 polymer ?
#
loop_
_entity_poly.entity_id
_entity_poly.type
_entity_poly.pdbx_seq_one_letter_code
_entity_poly.pdbx_strand_id
1 'polypeptide(L)'
;MTYTPYAPSGDCKTESDIKSDIKQIADLGFTTIRSYSTDCGVFEYVVPACQEHGLKIIYGIFLEAGGSGGKGPFSQYANDQLDDIKSNAPKDGVAMVIVGNECMFNNNCAPSELASYIDHVRETLQGAGFPKDIAITTTEPVGTWEEKGAALCDHIDIFTVQVHPYFTASVTPEMAGDFAAQQLEQAAKVCPEAAAKGKFISEIGWPSAGNANGKAVAGSAEQKEAMKKIVDKVGAEACLFSFKDDPWKHPGDLNVEQHFGVADALAY
;
A
#
# COMPACT_ATOMS: atom_id res chain seq x y z
N MET A 1 6.63 2.15 -5.02
CA MET A 1 7.31 1.70 -3.79
C MET A 1 6.51 2.11 -2.58
N THR A 2 6.23 1.20 -1.63
CA THR A 2 5.66 1.60 -0.34
C THR A 2 6.73 2.29 0.51
N TYR A 3 6.35 3.33 1.23
CA TYR A 3 7.24 4.12 2.05
C TYR A 3 6.59 4.51 3.37
N THR A 4 7.31 4.31 4.45
CA THR A 4 6.94 4.74 5.80
C THR A 4 8.01 5.68 6.35
N PRO A 5 7.65 6.88 6.83
CA PRO A 5 8.61 7.85 7.37
C PRO A 5 8.99 7.55 8.83
N TYR A 6 9.13 6.25 9.18
CA TYR A 6 9.47 5.80 10.53
C TYR A 6 10.90 5.29 10.62
N ALA A 7 11.60 5.72 11.65
CA ALA A 7 12.92 5.21 12.03
C ALA A 7 12.82 3.76 12.57
N PRO A 8 13.92 3.02 12.67
CA PRO A 8 13.92 1.67 13.25
C PRO A 8 13.32 1.57 14.65
N SER A 9 13.34 2.66 15.43
CA SER A 9 12.70 2.76 16.75
C SER A 9 11.17 2.90 16.70
N GLY A 10 10.60 3.21 15.55
CA GLY A 10 9.19 3.58 15.37
C GLY A 10 8.91 5.08 15.49
N ASP A 11 9.91 5.88 15.85
CA ASP A 11 9.80 7.35 15.84
C ASP A 11 9.80 7.90 14.42
N CYS A 12 9.35 9.14 14.26
CA CYS A 12 9.43 9.80 12.96
C CYS A 12 10.89 9.98 12.51
N LYS A 13 11.17 9.73 11.23
CA LYS A 13 12.47 10.03 10.62
C LYS A 13 12.73 11.54 10.59
N THR A 14 14.01 11.90 10.55
CA THR A 14 14.41 13.29 10.31
C THR A 14 14.13 13.70 8.87
N GLU A 15 14.03 15.00 8.62
CA GLU A 15 13.92 15.57 7.26
C GLU A 15 15.03 15.04 6.34
N SER A 16 16.27 15.01 6.85
CA SER A 16 17.44 14.55 6.09
C SER A 16 17.32 13.09 5.67
N ASP A 17 16.84 12.23 6.58
CA ASP A 17 16.65 10.80 6.29
C ASP A 17 15.55 10.60 5.24
N ILE A 18 14.44 11.32 5.37
CA ILE A 18 13.33 11.28 4.41
C ILE A 18 13.80 11.71 3.02
N LYS A 19 14.51 12.84 2.91
CA LYS A 19 15.06 13.32 1.63
C LYS A 19 16.01 12.29 0.98
N SER A 20 16.88 11.69 1.80
CA SER A 20 17.78 10.63 1.33
C SER A 20 17.02 9.40 0.85
N ASP A 21 16.00 8.96 1.56
CA ASP A 21 15.17 7.81 1.20
C ASP A 21 14.41 8.06 -0.11
N ILE A 22 13.75 9.19 -0.25
CA ILE A 22 12.99 9.54 -1.46
C ILE A 22 13.90 9.65 -2.68
N LYS A 23 15.10 10.25 -2.51
CA LYS A 23 16.10 10.27 -3.57
C LYS A 23 16.50 8.85 -4.00
N GLN A 24 16.79 7.94 -3.05
CA GLN A 24 17.14 6.56 -3.36
C GLN A 24 16.01 5.84 -4.11
N ILE A 25 14.75 6.05 -3.74
CA ILE A 25 13.57 5.48 -4.43
C ILE A 25 13.53 6.01 -5.88
N ALA A 26 13.76 7.29 -6.09
CA ALA A 26 13.81 7.86 -7.44
C ALA A 26 14.99 7.31 -8.26
N ASP A 27 16.16 7.17 -7.66
CA ASP A 27 17.37 6.62 -8.31
C ASP A 27 17.17 5.15 -8.71
N LEU A 28 16.34 4.39 -7.99
CA LEU A 28 15.92 3.02 -8.37
C LEU A 28 14.93 3.00 -9.56
N GLY A 29 14.49 4.15 -10.06
CA GLY A 29 13.60 4.27 -11.21
C GLY A 29 12.11 4.25 -10.90
N PHE A 30 11.71 4.35 -9.64
CA PHE A 30 10.31 4.48 -9.27
C PHE A 30 9.76 5.86 -9.63
N THR A 31 8.50 5.90 -10.03
CA THR A 31 7.79 7.14 -10.36
C THR A 31 6.76 7.53 -9.31
N THR A 32 6.51 6.65 -8.35
CA THR A 32 5.43 6.81 -7.38
C THR A 32 5.80 6.14 -6.06
N ILE A 33 5.46 6.77 -4.95
CA ILE A 33 5.48 6.14 -3.63
C ILE A 33 4.05 5.95 -3.11
N ARG A 34 3.87 5.00 -2.20
CA ARG A 34 2.65 4.82 -1.42
C ARG A 34 2.91 5.15 0.04
N SER A 35 2.18 6.13 0.57
CA SER A 35 2.09 6.44 1.99
C SER A 35 0.86 5.79 2.60
N TYR A 36 0.94 5.37 3.86
CA TYR A 36 -0.16 4.68 4.56
C TYR A 36 -1.06 5.61 5.37
N SER A 37 -0.47 6.69 5.87
CA SER A 37 -1.16 7.73 6.66
C SER A 37 -0.56 9.10 6.38
N THR A 38 -0.94 10.11 7.16
CA THR A 38 -0.52 11.51 6.96
C THR A 38 0.43 12.01 8.06
N ASP A 39 0.87 11.14 8.94
CA ASP A 39 1.76 11.46 10.06
C ASP A 39 3.24 11.57 9.68
N CYS A 40 4.07 11.84 10.66
CA CYS A 40 5.54 11.86 10.54
C CYS A 40 6.08 12.72 9.39
N GLY A 41 5.54 13.91 9.21
CA GLY A 41 6.08 14.89 8.26
C GLY A 41 5.82 14.55 6.79
N VAL A 42 4.75 13.82 6.48
CA VAL A 42 4.38 13.51 5.09
C VAL A 42 4.29 14.79 4.26
N PHE A 43 3.57 15.82 4.71
CA PHE A 43 3.41 17.06 3.94
C PHE A 43 4.57 18.01 4.08
N GLU A 44 5.27 18.02 5.21
CA GLU A 44 6.40 18.89 5.47
C GLU A 44 7.69 18.42 4.77
N TYR A 45 7.89 17.10 4.65
CA TYR A 45 9.16 16.53 4.18
C TYR A 45 9.03 15.56 3.02
N VAL A 46 8.07 14.62 3.07
CA VAL A 46 7.91 13.59 2.03
C VAL A 46 7.42 14.21 0.73
N VAL A 47 6.37 15.01 0.78
CA VAL A 47 5.78 15.67 -0.40
C VAL A 47 6.79 16.56 -1.12
N PRO A 48 7.50 17.50 -0.45
CA PRO A 48 8.52 18.32 -1.13
C PRO A 48 9.64 17.46 -1.75
N ALA A 49 10.11 16.42 -1.06
CA ALA A 49 11.14 15.53 -1.61
C ALA A 49 10.64 14.78 -2.85
N CYS A 50 9.39 14.32 -2.85
CA CYS A 50 8.77 13.70 -4.03
C CYS A 50 8.67 14.69 -5.20
N GLN A 51 8.27 15.93 -4.95
CA GLN A 51 8.21 16.97 -5.98
C GLN A 51 9.57 17.25 -6.60
N GLU A 52 10.62 17.33 -5.77
CA GLU A 52 12.01 17.55 -6.21
C GLU A 52 12.47 16.47 -7.19
N HIS A 53 12.04 15.22 -6.98
CA HIS A 53 12.42 14.06 -7.80
C HIS A 53 11.35 13.62 -8.81
N GLY A 54 10.27 14.37 -8.97
CA GLY A 54 9.21 14.08 -9.94
C GLY A 54 8.37 12.85 -9.59
N LEU A 55 8.33 12.44 -8.33
CA LEU A 55 7.51 11.32 -7.86
C LEU A 55 6.08 11.76 -7.55
N LYS A 56 5.12 10.92 -7.91
CA LYS A 56 3.73 11.02 -7.45
C LYS A 56 3.53 10.26 -6.15
N ILE A 57 2.41 10.55 -5.47
CA ILE A 57 2.09 9.91 -4.20
C ILE A 57 0.72 9.24 -4.27
N ILE A 58 0.67 7.98 -3.85
CA ILE A 58 -0.54 7.30 -3.43
C ILE A 58 -0.74 7.61 -1.96
N TYR A 59 -1.72 8.45 -1.63
CA TYR A 59 -2.02 8.77 -0.24
C TYR A 59 -2.87 7.69 0.40
N GLY A 60 -2.64 7.46 1.69
CA GLY A 60 -3.43 6.56 2.51
C GLY A 60 -4.22 7.31 3.58
N ILE A 61 -5.41 6.82 3.87
CA ILE A 61 -6.15 7.13 5.10
C ILE A 61 -6.17 5.85 5.91
N PHE A 62 -5.39 5.81 6.99
CA PHE A 62 -5.27 4.63 7.84
C PHE A 62 -6.48 4.52 8.74
N LEU A 63 -7.05 3.32 8.83
CA LEU A 63 -8.22 3.02 9.66
C LEU A 63 -7.89 1.91 10.65
N GLU A 64 -8.28 2.12 11.90
CA GLU A 64 -8.16 1.14 12.97
C GLU A 64 -9.55 0.88 13.59
N ALA A 65 -9.60 0.03 14.62
CA ALA A 65 -10.86 -0.38 15.24
C ALA A 65 -11.60 0.76 15.96
N GLY A 66 -12.88 0.52 16.25
CA GLY A 66 -13.70 1.37 17.11
C GLY A 66 -14.69 2.27 16.39
N GLY A 67 -14.90 2.08 15.08
CA GLY A 67 -15.88 2.85 14.30
C GLY A 67 -15.65 4.36 14.38
N SER A 68 -16.70 5.14 14.27
CA SER A 68 -16.64 6.61 14.32
C SER A 68 -16.24 7.17 15.69
N GLY A 69 -16.46 6.44 16.76
CA GLY A 69 -16.06 6.81 18.12
C GLY A 69 -14.61 6.43 18.47
N GLY A 70 -13.92 5.69 17.59
CA GLY A 70 -12.54 5.26 17.75
C GLY A 70 -11.66 5.78 16.64
N LYS A 71 -11.08 4.84 15.83
CA LYS A 71 -10.19 5.16 14.71
C LYS A 71 -10.66 4.56 13.38
N GLY A 72 -11.91 4.14 13.30
CA GLY A 72 -12.54 3.59 12.10
C GLY A 72 -13.07 4.66 11.14
N PRO A 73 -13.87 4.24 10.15
CA PRO A 73 -14.54 5.16 9.24
C PRO A 73 -15.33 6.25 9.99
N PHE A 74 -15.31 7.46 9.47
CA PHE A 74 -15.95 8.66 10.04
C PHE A 74 -15.46 9.09 11.44
N SER A 75 -14.38 8.47 11.97
CA SER A 75 -13.74 8.93 13.21
C SER A 75 -13.01 10.25 13.01
N GLN A 76 -12.74 10.95 14.12
CA GLN A 76 -11.87 12.13 14.08
C GLN A 76 -10.50 11.77 13.52
N TYR A 77 -9.94 10.62 13.93
CA TYR A 77 -8.67 10.11 13.42
C TYR A 77 -8.65 9.94 11.89
N ALA A 78 -9.69 9.38 11.31
CA ALA A 78 -9.80 9.24 9.86
C ALA A 78 -10.00 10.59 9.15
N ASN A 79 -10.86 11.44 9.71
CA ASN A 79 -11.18 12.75 9.13
C ASN A 79 -10.01 13.73 9.21
N ASP A 80 -9.18 13.67 10.25
CA ASP A 80 -7.95 14.48 10.34
C ASP A 80 -7.01 14.15 9.18
N GLN A 81 -6.82 12.87 8.83
CA GLN A 81 -6.02 12.47 7.68
C GLN A 81 -6.63 12.95 6.35
N LEU A 82 -7.95 12.86 6.20
CA LEU A 82 -8.65 13.40 5.03
C LEU A 82 -8.47 14.91 4.91
N ASP A 83 -8.58 15.64 6.01
CA ASP A 83 -8.38 17.09 6.05
C ASP A 83 -6.93 17.48 5.75
N ASP A 84 -5.97 16.70 6.21
CA ASP A 84 -4.55 16.87 5.87
C ASP A 84 -4.33 16.74 4.35
N ILE A 85 -4.83 15.69 3.73
CA ILE A 85 -4.74 15.49 2.28
C ILE A 85 -5.43 16.64 1.54
N LYS A 86 -6.66 16.96 1.91
CA LYS A 86 -7.46 18.03 1.31
C LYS A 86 -6.74 19.38 1.34
N SER A 87 -6.08 19.69 2.45
CA SER A 87 -5.48 21.00 2.70
C SER A 87 -4.05 21.14 2.16
N ASN A 88 -3.28 20.05 2.12
CA ASN A 88 -1.84 20.10 1.92
C ASN A 88 -1.35 19.33 0.68
N ALA A 89 -2.11 18.36 0.14
CA ALA A 89 -1.64 17.59 -1.00
C ALA A 89 -1.65 18.44 -2.29
N PRO A 90 -0.51 18.52 -3.03
CA PRO A 90 -0.48 19.09 -4.36
C PRO A 90 -1.38 18.28 -5.31
N LYS A 91 -2.37 18.93 -5.91
CA LYS A 91 -3.43 18.26 -6.67
C LYS A 91 -2.94 17.53 -7.92
N ASP A 92 -1.85 17.99 -8.51
CA ASP A 92 -1.19 17.40 -9.67
C ASP A 92 -0.22 16.26 -9.34
N GLY A 93 0.15 16.12 -8.05
CA GLY A 93 1.04 15.07 -7.54
C GLY A 93 0.35 13.83 -6.99
N VAL A 94 -0.98 13.78 -6.99
CA VAL A 94 -1.76 12.65 -6.46
C VAL A 94 -1.91 11.57 -7.52
N ALA A 95 -1.43 10.35 -7.22
CA ALA A 95 -1.61 9.19 -8.07
C ALA A 95 -2.96 8.50 -7.82
N MET A 96 -3.30 8.28 -6.56
CA MET A 96 -4.60 7.79 -6.08
C MET A 96 -4.70 7.99 -4.56
N VAL A 97 -5.87 7.72 -4.00
CA VAL A 97 -6.08 7.67 -2.54
C VAL A 97 -6.62 6.29 -2.16
N ILE A 98 -5.96 5.63 -1.22
CA ILE A 98 -6.37 4.33 -0.66
C ILE A 98 -6.92 4.56 0.74
N VAL A 99 -8.22 4.30 0.89
CA VAL A 99 -8.96 4.47 2.13
C VAL A 99 -9.00 3.15 2.88
N GLY A 100 -8.28 3.05 3.99
CA GLY A 100 -8.08 1.81 4.72
C GLY A 100 -7.03 0.90 4.09
N ASN A 101 -6.33 0.18 4.96
CA ASN A 101 -5.36 -0.85 4.61
C ASN A 101 -5.70 -2.11 5.38
N GLU A 102 -6.19 -3.13 4.68
CA GLU A 102 -6.63 -4.38 5.33
C GLU A 102 -7.66 -4.14 6.46
N CYS A 103 -8.52 -3.14 6.29
CA CYS A 103 -9.45 -2.72 7.32
C CYS A 103 -10.46 -3.83 7.65
N MET A 104 -10.99 -4.49 6.63
CA MET A 104 -11.93 -5.60 6.82
C MET A 104 -11.21 -6.89 7.25
N PHE A 105 -10.00 -7.14 6.73
CA PHE A 105 -9.18 -8.28 7.11
C PHE A 105 -8.87 -8.28 8.61
N ASN A 106 -8.49 -7.11 9.14
CA ASN A 106 -8.19 -6.92 10.56
C ASN A 106 -9.43 -6.72 11.43
N ASN A 107 -10.65 -6.83 10.87
CA ASN A 107 -11.92 -6.55 11.55
C ASN A 107 -12.00 -5.13 12.15
N ASN A 108 -11.35 -4.17 11.54
CA ASN A 108 -11.34 -2.76 11.96
C ASN A 108 -12.55 -1.99 11.42
N CYS A 109 -13.17 -2.45 10.35
CA CYS A 109 -14.37 -1.83 9.76
C CYS A 109 -15.31 -2.84 9.13
N ALA A 110 -16.61 -2.51 9.14
CA ALA A 110 -17.61 -3.25 8.37
C ALA A 110 -17.58 -2.82 6.89
N PRO A 111 -17.90 -3.72 5.94
CA PRO A 111 -17.88 -3.38 4.50
C PRO A 111 -18.76 -2.17 4.14
N SER A 112 -19.96 -2.09 4.66
CA SER A 112 -20.90 -0.98 4.37
C SER A 112 -20.42 0.36 4.93
N GLU A 113 -19.79 0.35 6.08
CA GLU A 113 -19.24 1.54 6.72
C GLU A 113 -18.01 2.06 5.93
N LEU A 114 -17.13 1.14 5.51
CA LEU A 114 -16.00 1.46 4.64
C LEU A 114 -16.46 2.02 3.29
N ALA A 115 -17.45 1.39 2.65
CA ALA A 115 -18.04 1.85 1.40
C ALA A 115 -18.54 3.30 1.49
N SER A 116 -19.34 3.60 2.53
CA SER A 116 -19.86 4.95 2.76
C SER A 116 -18.73 5.97 3.02
N TYR A 117 -17.67 5.56 3.70
CA TYR A 117 -16.55 6.45 3.96
C TYR A 117 -15.69 6.71 2.70
N ILE A 118 -15.55 5.74 1.82
CA ILE A 118 -14.90 5.92 0.50
C ILE A 118 -15.63 6.98 -0.31
N ASP A 119 -16.98 6.93 -0.34
CA ASP A 119 -17.78 7.94 -1.03
C ASP A 119 -17.62 9.34 -0.39
N HIS A 120 -17.60 9.41 0.94
CA HIS A 120 -17.36 10.66 1.67
C HIS A 120 -15.99 11.26 1.34
N VAL A 121 -14.92 10.44 1.27
CA VAL A 121 -13.58 10.89 0.87
C VAL A 121 -13.60 11.45 -0.55
N ARG A 122 -14.23 10.75 -1.50
CA ARG A 122 -14.36 11.19 -2.89
C ARG A 122 -15.06 12.54 -2.99
N GLU A 123 -16.21 12.67 -2.37
CA GLU A 123 -17.01 13.91 -2.39
C GLU A 123 -16.23 15.08 -1.76
N THR A 124 -15.56 14.84 -0.65
CA THR A 124 -14.76 15.85 0.06
C THR A 124 -13.60 16.36 -0.80
N LEU A 125 -12.84 15.47 -1.43
CA LEU A 125 -11.71 15.86 -2.26
C LEU A 125 -12.16 16.53 -3.56
N GLN A 126 -13.19 16.02 -4.22
CA GLN A 126 -13.75 16.66 -5.42
C GLN A 126 -14.33 18.05 -5.09
N GLY A 127 -15.03 18.18 -3.97
CA GLY A 127 -15.54 19.48 -3.47
C GLY A 127 -14.42 20.48 -3.15
N ALA A 128 -13.23 20.00 -2.81
CA ALA A 128 -12.03 20.82 -2.60
C ALA A 128 -11.26 21.12 -3.91
N GLY A 129 -11.78 20.69 -5.06
CA GLY A 129 -11.20 20.97 -6.37
C GLY A 129 -10.09 20.01 -6.80
N PHE A 130 -10.01 18.81 -6.22
CA PHE A 130 -9.14 17.76 -6.76
C PHE A 130 -9.69 17.25 -8.10
N PRO A 131 -8.81 16.82 -9.03
CA PRO A 131 -9.24 16.24 -10.29
C PRO A 131 -10.20 15.06 -10.08
N LYS A 132 -11.25 14.98 -10.90
CA LYS A 132 -12.28 13.94 -10.76
C LYS A 132 -11.83 12.56 -11.21
N ASP A 133 -10.72 12.49 -11.92
CA ASP A 133 -10.08 11.26 -12.41
C ASP A 133 -9.07 10.66 -11.43
N ILE A 134 -8.83 11.32 -10.27
CA ILE A 134 -8.08 10.69 -9.18
C ILE A 134 -8.89 9.52 -8.63
N ALA A 135 -8.33 8.33 -8.71
CA ALA A 135 -8.97 7.12 -8.19
C ALA A 135 -9.00 7.11 -6.67
N ILE A 136 -10.19 6.92 -6.10
CA ILE A 136 -10.41 6.67 -4.68
C ILE A 136 -10.81 5.19 -4.54
N THR A 137 -10.08 4.44 -3.73
CA THR A 137 -10.25 3.01 -3.58
C THR A 137 -9.91 2.53 -2.17
N THR A 138 -9.98 1.23 -1.94
CA THR A 138 -9.49 0.55 -0.73
C THR A 138 -8.75 -0.72 -1.11
N THR A 139 -7.99 -1.31 -0.19
CA THR A 139 -7.21 -2.50 -0.47
C THR A 139 -7.30 -3.52 0.64
N GLU A 140 -7.43 -4.78 0.24
CA GLU A 140 -7.56 -5.95 1.09
C GLU A 140 -6.80 -7.15 0.49
N PRO A 141 -6.46 -8.17 1.28
CA PRO A 141 -5.97 -9.44 0.73
C PRO A 141 -7.02 -10.15 -0.14
N VAL A 142 -6.55 -11.03 -1.02
CA VAL A 142 -7.41 -11.76 -1.98
C VAL A 142 -8.59 -12.44 -1.30
N GLY A 143 -8.35 -13.24 -0.25
CA GLY A 143 -9.42 -13.95 0.46
C GLY A 143 -10.46 -13.03 1.10
N THR A 144 -10.06 -11.86 1.57
CA THR A 144 -10.99 -10.87 2.14
C THR A 144 -11.85 -10.25 1.04
N TRP A 145 -11.27 -9.95 -0.14
CA TRP A 145 -12.05 -9.52 -1.29
C TRP A 145 -13.12 -10.56 -1.67
N GLU A 146 -12.73 -11.82 -1.79
CA GLU A 146 -13.65 -12.91 -2.15
C GLU A 146 -14.77 -13.11 -1.12
N GLU A 147 -14.47 -12.95 0.17
CA GLU A 147 -15.43 -13.17 1.25
C GLU A 147 -16.36 -11.98 1.48
N LYS A 148 -15.83 -10.75 1.45
CA LYS A 148 -16.52 -9.55 1.95
C LYS A 148 -16.54 -8.39 0.96
N GLY A 149 -15.76 -8.45 -0.11
CA GLY A 149 -15.47 -7.29 -0.96
C GLY A 149 -16.59 -6.83 -1.88
N ALA A 150 -17.58 -7.67 -2.16
CA ALA A 150 -18.66 -7.35 -3.11
C ALA A 150 -19.42 -6.05 -2.76
N ALA A 151 -19.54 -5.73 -1.48
CA ALA A 151 -20.21 -4.51 -1.02
C ALA A 151 -19.46 -3.22 -1.37
N LEU A 152 -18.19 -3.31 -1.78
CA LEU A 152 -17.35 -2.17 -2.12
C LEU A 152 -17.32 -1.85 -3.62
N CYS A 153 -17.80 -2.77 -4.47
CA CYS A 153 -17.57 -2.70 -5.92
C CYS A 153 -18.10 -1.41 -6.57
N ASP A 154 -19.25 -0.92 -6.13
CA ASP A 154 -19.89 0.30 -6.65
C ASP A 154 -19.28 1.59 -6.06
N HIS A 155 -18.40 1.46 -5.08
CA HIS A 155 -17.85 2.58 -4.31
C HIS A 155 -16.37 2.86 -4.61
N ILE A 156 -15.67 1.94 -5.26
CA ILE A 156 -14.25 2.07 -5.65
C ILE A 156 -14.12 2.46 -7.12
N ASP A 157 -13.14 3.29 -7.44
CA ASP A 157 -12.92 3.76 -8.83
C ASP A 157 -12.07 2.78 -9.64
N ILE A 158 -11.12 2.13 -9.01
CA ILE A 158 -10.31 1.04 -9.57
C ILE A 158 -10.18 -0.09 -8.55
N PHE A 159 -9.81 -1.28 -9.01
CA PHE A 159 -9.59 -2.43 -8.14
C PHE A 159 -8.15 -2.46 -7.62
N THR A 160 -7.98 -2.51 -6.30
CA THR A 160 -6.66 -2.69 -5.68
C THR A 160 -6.66 -3.84 -4.67
N VAL A 161 -5.57 -4.61 -4.67
CA VAL A 161 -5.42 -5.80 -3.84
C VAL A 161 -4.01 -5.90 -3.26
N GLN A 162 -3.87 -6.52 -2.11
CA GLN A 162 -2.57 -6.89 -1.55
C GLN A 162 -2.27 -8.36 -1.85
N VAL A 163 -1.07 -8.61 -2.36
CA VAL A 163 -0.62 -9.97 -2.72
C VAL A 163 0.78 -10.17 -2.16
N HIS A 164 0.92 -11.10 -1.21
CA HIS A 164 2.21 -11.51 -0.68
C HIS A 164 2.43 -13.01 -0.95
N PRO A 165 3.12 -13.37 -2.04
CA PRO A 165 3.31 -14.76 -2.45
C PRO A 165 3.93 -15.64 -1.38
N TYR A 166 4.79 -15.07 -0.53
CA TYR A 166 5.47 -15.75 0.58
C TYR A 166 4.51 -16.45 1.56
N PHE A 167 3.32 -15.91 1.77
CA PHE A 167 2.35 -16.51 2.71
C PHE A 167 1.57 -17.70 2.14
N THR A 168 1.87 -18.10 0.90
CA THR A 168 1.36 -19.33 0.29
C THR A 168 2.45 -20.39 0.26
N ALA A 169 2.33 -21.41 1.12
CA ALA A 169 3.38 -22.39 1.42
C ALA A 169 3.87 -23.22 0.21
N SER A 170 3.12 -23.28 -0.88
CA SER A 170 3.49 -23.96 -2.12
C SER A 170 4.29 -23.11 -3.10
N VAL A 171 4.40 -21.79 -2.87
CA VAL A 171 5.03 -20.85 -3.78
C VAL A 171 6.52 -20.75 -3.49
N THR A 172 7.34 -20.96 -4.51
CA THR A 172 8.79 -20.71 -4.44
C THR A 172 9.11 -19.30 -4.93
N PRO A 173 10.32 -18.75 -4.66
CA PRO A 173 10.74 -17.45 -5.19
C PRO A 173 10.55 -17.32 -6.71
N GLU A 174 10.89 -18.36 -7.47
CA GLU A 174 10.76 -18.36 -8.93
C GLU A 174 9.32 -18.26 -9.43
N MET A 175 8.36 -18.70 -8.61
CA MET A 175 6.92 -18.67 -8.93
C MET A 175 6.24 -17.35 -8.55
N ALA A 176 6.92 -16.48 -7.79
CA ALA A 176 6.30 -15.32 -7.15
C ALA A 176 5.60 -14.38 -8.14
N GLY A 177 6.20 -14.13 -9.30
CA GLY A 177 5.63 -13.25 -10.32
C GLY A 177 4.36 -13.82 -10.97
N ASP A 178 4.39 -15.06 -11.41
CA ASP A 178 3.22 -15.72 -12.03
C ASP A 178 2.09 -15.90 -11.02
N PHE A 179 2.41 -16.24 -9.79
CA PHE A 179 1.45 -16.30 -8.69
C PHE A 179 0.79 -14.94 -8.46
N ALA A 180 1.58 -13.85 -8.42
CA ALA A 180 1.06 -12.50 -8.25
C ALA A 180 0.07 -12.09 -9.34
N ALA A 181 0.42 -12.35 -10.62
CA ALA A 181 -0.46 -12.08 -11.74
C ALA A 181 -1.77 -12.88 -11.66
N GLN A 182 -1.69 -14.14 -11.30
CA GLN A 182 -2.84 -15.00 -11.08
C GLN A 182 -3.77 -14.49 -9.98
N GLN A 183 -3.19 -14.07 -8.84
CA GLN A 183 -3.93 -13.56 -7.69
C GLN A 183 -4.63 -12.23 -8.00
N LEU A 184 -3.97 -11.34 -8.74
CA LEU A 184 -4.58 -10.08 -9.21
C LEU A 184 -5.82 -10.37 -10.07
N GLU A 185 -5.70 -11.24 -11.05
CA GLU A 185 -6.83 -11.60 -11.93
C GLU A 185 -7.95 -12.33 -11.17
N GLN A 186 -7.60 -13.19 -10.22
CA GLN A 186 -8.58 -13.90 -9.39
C GLN A 186 -9.39 -12.92 -8.53
N ALA A 187 -8.71 -12.05 -7.79
CA ALA A 187 -9.35 -11.10 -6.90
C ALA A 187 -10.19 -10.06 -7.67
N ALA A 188 -9.70 -9.61 -8.82
CA ALA A 188 -10.38 -8.62 -9.66
C ALA A 188 -11.76 -9.08 -10.17
N LYS A 189 -12.02 -10.38 -10.22
CA LYS A 189 -13.35 -10.94 -10.58
C LYS A 189 -14.45 -10.57 -9.59
N VAL A 190 -14.09 -10.17 -8.37
CA VAL A 190 -15.07 -9.72 -7.36
C VAL A 190 -15.74 -8.41 -7.80
N CYS A 191 -14.95 -7.48 -8.38
CA CYS A 191 -15.45 -6.17 -8.82
C CYS A 191 -15.05 -5.92 -10.29
N PRO A 192 -15.66 -6.60 -11.26
CA PRO A 192 -15.22 -6.57 -12.65
C PRO A 192 -15.33 -5.19 -13.30
N GLU A 193 -16.29 -4.36 -12.93
CA GLU A 193 -16.46 -3.02 -13.48
C GLU A 193 -15.36 -2.06 -13.00
N ALA A 194 -15.01 -2.10 -11.73
CA ALA A 194 -13.88 -1.33 -11.20
C ALA A 194 -12.55 -1.84 -11.78
N ALA A 195 -12.37 -3.16 -11.89
CA ALA A 195 -11.20 -3.77 -12.48
C ALA A 195 -11.01 -3.43 -13.96
N ALA A 196 -12.10 -3.26 -14.71
CA ALA A 196 -12.04 -2.83 -16.10
C ALA A 196 -11.50 -1.40 -16.28
N LYS A 197 -11.67 -0.54 -15.27
CA LYS A 197 -11.11 0.82 -15.24
C LYS A 197 -9.63 0.83 -14.84
N GLY A 198 -9.19 -0.15 -14.06
CA GLY A 198 -7.81 -0.33 -13.62
C GLY A 198 -7.70 -1.37 -12.52
N LYS A 199 -6.58 -2.13 -12.54
CA LYS A 199 -6.20 -3.10 -11.51
C LYS A 199 -4.82 -2.78 -11.01
N PHE A 200 -4.59 -2.89 -9.71
CA PHE A 200 -3.31 -2.58 -9.11
C PHE A 200 -3.04 -3.41 -7.86
N ILE A 201 -1.84 -3.95 -7.74
CA ILE A 201 -1.38 -4.57 -6.50
C ILE A 201 -0.78 -3.47 -5.63
N SER A 202 -1.49 -3.09 -4.59
CA SER A 202 -1.12 -1.99 -3.72
C SER A 202 0.06 -2.33 -2.80
N GLU A 203 0.36 -3.62 -2.63
CA GLU A 203 1.43 -4.12 -1.78
C GLU A 203 1.85 -5.52 -2.21
N ILE A 204 3.14 -5.69 -2.52
CA ILE A 204 3.74 -6.98 -2.86
C ILE A 204 5.21 -6.99 -2.48
N GLY A 205 5.66 -8.06 -1.81
CA GLY A 205 7.05 -8.23 -1.43
C GLY A 205 7.40 -9.67 -1.12
N TRP A 206 8.67 -9.87 -0.76
CA TRP A 206 9.24 -11.13 -0.29
C TRP A 206 10.25 -10.83 0.81
N PRO A 207 10.25 -11.55 1.95
CA PRO A 207 11.14 -11.23 3.06
C PRO A 207 12.58 -11.73 2.84
N SER A 208 13.53 -10.93 3.32
CA SER A 208 14.97 -11.25 3.26
C SER A 208 15.45 -12.13 4.41
N ALA A 209 14.66 -12.28 5.47
CA ALA A 209 14.98 -13.09 6.65
C ALA A 209 13.70 -13.55 7.36
N GLY A 210 13.82 -14.56 8.19
CA GLY A 210 12.74 -15.16 8.96
C GLY A 210 12.62 -16.67 8.72
N ASN A 211 11.50 -17.26 9.18
CA ASN A 211 11.25 -18.70 9.07
C ASN A 211 10.69 -19.05 7.69
N ALA A 212 11.00 -20.21 7.17
CA ALA A 212 10.37 -20.68 5.94
C ALA A 212 8.87 -21.00 6.15
N ASN A 213 8.07 -20.71 5.14
CA ASN A 213 6.68 -21.13 5.03
C ASN A 213 6.57 -22.21 3.94
N GLY A 214 6.80 -23.45 4.31
CA GLY A 214 6.83 -24.56 3.33
C GLY A 214 7.92 -24.35 2.28
N LYS A 215 7.54 -24.21 1.00
CA LYS A 215 8.47 -23.93 -0.11
C LYS A 215 8.83 -22.44 -0.24
N ALA A 216 8.09 -21.57 0.41
CA ALA A 216 8.41 -20.16 0.48
C ALA A 216 9.51 -19.94 1.53
N VAL A 217 10.72 -19.74 1.06
CA VAL A 217 11.91 -19.57 1.91
C VAL A 217 12.28 -18.09 1.97
N ALA A 218 12.44 -17.56 3.20
CA ALA A 218 12.95 -16.21 3.41
C ALA A 218 14.48 -16.23 3.31
N GLY A 219 15.05 -15.22 2.68
CA GLY A 219 16.49 -15.10 2.51
C GLY A 219 16.82 -14.00 1.50
N SER A 220 18.02 -13.43 1.57
CA SER A 220 18.42 -12.34 0.66
C SER A 220 18.52 -12.80 -0.80
N ALA A 221 18.95 -14.03 -1.06
CA ALA A 221 19.00 -14.58 -2.41
C ALA A 221 17.60 -14.90 -2.94
N GLU A 222 16.76 -15.48 -2.11
CA GLU A 222 15.37 -15.81 -2.37
C GLU A 222 14.55 -14.54 -2.61
N GLN A 223 14.74 -13.50 -1.80
CA GLN A 223 14.13 -12.18 -2.00
C GLN A 223 14.52 -11.60 -3.35
N LYS A 224 15.80 -11.61 -3.70
CA LYS A 224 16.28 -11.06 -4.97
C LYS A 224 15.66 -11.79 -6.17
N GLU A 225 15.57 -13.11 -6.12
CA GLU A 225 14.91 -13.91 -7.17
C GLU A 225 13.42 -13.62 -7.25
N ALA A 226 12.71 -13.66 -6.11
CA ALA A 226 11.28 -13.39 -6.07
C ALA A 226 10.94 -11.97 -6.55
N MET A 227 11.68 -10.95 -6.09
CA MET A 227 11.45 -9.57 -6.51
C MET A 227 11.71 -9.37 -7.99
N LYS A 228 12.74 -10.03 -8.55
CA LYS A 228 12.96 -10.02 -10.00
C LYS A 228 11.76 -10.57 -10.77
N LYS A 229 11.22 -11.72 -10.36
CA LYS A 229 10.03 -12.32 -11.01
C LYS A 229 8.78 -11.45 -10.87
N ILE A 230 8.60 -10.83 -9.70
CA ILE A 230 7.50 -9.91 -9.44
C ILE A 230 7.60 -8.68 -10.36
N VAL A 231 8.77 -8.04 -10.42
CA VAL A 231 8.99 -6.86 -11.27
C VAL A 231 8.80 -7.20 -12.74
N ASP A 232 9.39 -8.29 -13.22
CA ASP A 232 9.26 -8.74 -14.60
C ASP A 232 7.81 -9.02 -15.01
N LYS A 233 6.96 -9.46 -14.07
CA LYS A 233 5.60 -9.91 -14.38
C LYS A 233 4.52 -8.87 -14.13
N VAL A 234 4.59 -8.18 -12.99
CA VAL A 234 3.54 -7.25 -12.51
C VAL A 234 4.08 -5.88 -12.09
N GLY A 235 5.36 -5.59 -12.30
CA GLY A 235 5.99 -4.37 -11.78
C GLY A 235 5.32 -3.07 -12.22
N ALA A 236 4.73 -3.03 -13.42
CA ALA A 236 3.99 -1.87 -13.92
C ALA A 236 2.62 -1.66 -13.22
N GLU A 237 2.09 -2.71 -12.57
CA GLU A 237 0.78 -2.75 -11.91
C GLU A 237 0.91 -2.99 -10.41
N ALA A 238 2.08 -2.72 -9.82
CA ALA A 238 2.34 -3.07 -8.43
C ALA A 238 3.14 -2.01 -7.67
N CYS A 239 2.85 -1.89 -6.38
CA CYS A 239 3.64 -1.16 -5.41
C CYS A 239 4.47 -2.15 -4.59
N LEU A 240 5.81 -2.09 -4.74
CA LEU A 240 6.71 -3.00 -4.05
C LEU A 240 6.78 -2.68 -2.56
N PHE A 241 6.71 -3.71 -1.74
CA PHE A 241 6.71 -3.65 -0.28
C PHE A 241 7.99 -4.28 0.28
N SER A 242 8.76 -3.56 1.04
CA SER A 242 8.77 -2.15 1.39
C SER A 242 10.13 -1.53 1.01
N PHE A 243 10.28 -0.21 1.07
CA PHE A 243 11.58 0.40 0.72
C PHE A 243 12.72 -0.11 1.61
N LYS A 244 12.55 -0.07 2.93
CA LYS A 244 13.50 -0.58 3.92
C LYS A 244 12.81 -1.50 4.92
N ASP A 245 13.59 -2.26 5.65
CA ASP A 245 13.12 -3.05 6.78
C ASP A 245 12.44 -2.17 7.83
N ASP A 246 11.44 -2.73 8.49
CA ASP A 246 10.64 -2.07 9.53
C ASP A 246 10.86 -2.72 10.91
N PRO A 247 12.02 -2.53 11.58
CA PRO A 247 12.32 -3.18 12.87
C PRO A 247 11.36 -2.83 14.00
N TRP A 248 10.60 -1.74 13.85
CA TRP A 248 9.59 -1.29 14.82
C TRP A 248 8.32 -2.17 14.80
N LYS A 249 8.10 -2.97 13.77
CA LYS A 249 6.95 -3.89 13.70
C LYS A 249 7.13 -5.09 14.61
N HIS A 250 6.03 -5.70 15.00
CA HIS A 250 6.05 -7.03 15.59
C HIS A 250 6.56 -8.04 14.55
N PRO A 251 7.45 -8.98 14.91
CA PRO A 251 8.07 -9.90 13.97
C PRO A 251 7.08 -10.86 13.25
N GLY A 252 5.88 -11.03 13.78
CA GLY A 252 4.88 -11.98 13.28
C GLY A 252 5.23 -13.45 13.56
N ASP A 253 4.31 -14.36 13.23
CA ASP A 253 4.47 -15.79 13.55
C ASP A 253 5.61 -16.47 12.78
N LEU A 254 5.96 -15.94 11.60
CA LEU A 254 7.07 -16.42 10.78
C LEU A 254 8.35 -15.60 10.95
N ASN A 255 8.38 -14.63 11.84
CA ASN A 255 9.51 -13.70 12.05
C ASN A 255 9.95 -12.97 10.76
N VAL A 256 9.02 -12.62 9.89
CA VAL A 256 9.30 -11.99 8.59
C VAL A 256 8.86 -10.52 8.49
N GLU A 257 7.94 -10.06 9.35
CA GLU A 257 7.29 -8.75 9.21
C GLU A 257 8.25 -7.56 9.29
N GLN A 258 9.41 -7.77 9.88
CA GLN A 258 10.47 -6.76 10.00
C GLN A 258 11.44 -6.75 8.81
N HIS A 259 11.33 -7.70 7.86
CA HIS A 259 12.35 -8.02 6.87
C HIS A 259 11.89 -7.93 5.40
N PHE A 260 10.94 -7.04 5.12
CA PHE A 260 10.43 -6.82 3.77
C PHE A 260 11.12 -5.68 3.02
N GLY A 261 12.19 -5.10 3.53
CA GLY A 261 12.97 -4.09 2.81
C GLY A 261 13.55 -4.66 1.51
N VAL A 262 13.23 -4.05 0.36
CA VAL A 262 13.61 -4.57 -0.96
C VAL A 262 14.63 -3.68 -1.71
N ALA A 263 15.01 -2.54 -1.15
CA ALA A 263 15.92 -1.60 -1.81
C ALA A 263 17.23 -2.28 -2.26
N ASP A 264 17.83 -3.09 -1.39
CA ASP A 264 19.09 -3.80 -1.70
C ASP A 264 18.89 -4.92 -2.74
N ALA A 265 17.73 -5.55 -2.75
CA ALA A 265 17.41 -6.59 -3.74
C ALA A 265 17.19 -6.01 -5.15
N LEU A 266 16.84 -4.74 -5.25
CA LEU A 266 16.58 -4.01 -6.51
C LEU A 266 17.80 -3.21 -7.00
N ALA A 267 18.80 -3.00 -6.17
CA ALA A 267 20.04 -2.34 -6.56
C ALA A 267 20.90 -3.33 -7.40
N TYR A 268 21.04 -3.07 -8.69
CA TYR A 268 21.84 -3.86 -9.65
C TYR A 268 23.18 -3.20 -9.92
#